data_e2c8de269b51b7870303dfbdd9265ba7
#
_entry.id   e2c8de269b51b7870303dfbdd9265ba7
#
_cell.length_a   1.000
_cell.length_b   1.000
_cell.length_c   1.000
_cell.angle_alpha   90.00
_cell.angle_beta   90.00
_cell.angle_gamma   90.00
#
_symmetry.space_group_name_H-M   'P 1'
#
loop_
_entity.id
_entity.type
_entity.pdbx_description
1 polymer ?
#
loop_
_entity_poly.entity_id
_entity_poly.type
_entity_poly.pdbx_seq_one_letter_code
_entity_poly.pdbx_strand_id
1 'polypeptide(L)'
;AKSRELLTKITDEDVSRDAFRFMDIREMNIGMVSCSVGRVSYTGDLGFELWMEADVQRYVLELLLREGEEFGIRLFGLRALNALRLGKNYGSWATEYRPLYGPLEAGLSPFVALNKDADFIGKAAAIQEKLDGGILRLCTFVVEAKDADVIGDEPIWFGNEVKGWVTSGGFAHNSGVSVAMGYVPKE
;
A
#
# COMPACT_ATOMS: atom_id res chain seq x y z
N ALA A 1 -17.49 2.20 0.10
CA ALA A 1 -16.80 2.04 1.39
C ALA A 1 -17.47 2.96 2.43
N LYS A 2 -17.90 2.36 3.53
CA LYS A 2 -18.61 3.07 4.62
C LYS A 2 -17.71 3.48 5.78
N SER A 3 -16.39 3.42 5.58
CA SER A 3 -15.42 3.71 6.64
C SER A 3 -15.51 5.14 7.17
N ARG A 4 -15.85 6.11 6.33
CA ARG A 4 -16.04 7.50 6.76
C ARG A 4 -17.30 7.66 7.63
N GLU A 5 -18.39 7.02 7.23
CA GLU A 5 -19.63 7.01 8.00
C GLU A 5 -19.39 6.41 9.39
N LEU A 6 -18.65 5.30 9.47
CA LEU A 6 -18.26 4.70 10.73
C LEU A 6 -17.38 5.65 11.56
N LEU A 7 -16.35 6.25 10.93
CA LEU A 7 -15.47 7.17 11.66
C LEU A 7 -16.24 8.37 12.23
N THR A 8 -17.18 8.94 11.48
CA THR A 8 -18.05 10.04 11.95
C THR A 8 -18.87 9.67 13.19
N LYS A 9 -19.21 8.39 13.40
CA LYS A 9 -19.94 7.94 14.58
C LYS A 9 -19.10 7.87 15.86
N ILE A 10 -17.81 7.74 15.73
CA ILE A 10 -16.90 7.44 16.84
C ILE A 10 -15.94 8.58 17.17
N THR A 11 -16.05 9.71 16.47
CA THR A 11 -15.30 10.94 16.76
C THR A 11 -16.22 12.16 16.63
N ASP A 12 -15.93 13.21 17.40
CA ASP A 12 -16.60 14.51 17.29
C ASP A 12 -15.93 15.43 16.25
N GLU A 13 -14.82 14.99 15.67
CA GLU A 13 -14.07 15.76 14.68
C GLU A 13 -14.76 15.74 13.31
N ASP A 14 -14.59 16.83 12.54
CA ASP A 14 -15.02 16.85 11.14
C ASP A 14 -14.07 16.01 10.28
N VAL A 15 -14.55 14.82 9.90
CA VAL A 15 -13.87 13.88 9.02
C VAL A 15 -14.44 13.88 7.61
N SER A 16 -15.17 14.94 7.22
CA SER A 16 -15.68 15.14 5.87
C SER A 16 -14.54 15.13 4.83
N ARG A 17 -14.90 15.02 3.55
CA ARG A 17 -13.92 14.98 2.47
C ARG A 17 -13.07 16.25 2.40
N ASP A 18 -13.68 17.40 2.70
CA ASP A 18 -13.02 18.69 2.58
C ASP A 18 -12.18 19.02 3.83
N ALA A 19 -12.63 18.58 4.99
CA ALA A 19 -11.92 18.79 6.25
C ALA A 19 -10.78 17.78 6.47
N PHE A 20 -10.92 16.52 6.03
CA PHE A 20 -9.93 15.48 6.22
C PHE A 20 -9.57 14.82 4.88
N ARG A 21 -8.53 15.36 4.25
CA ARG A 21 -8.12 15.02 2.88
C ARG A 21 -7.25 13.77 2.83
N PHE A 22 -7.12 13.21 1.64
CA PHE A 22 -6.19 12.12 1.38
C PHE A 22 -4.76 12.53 1.76
N MET A 23 -4.05 11.67 2.48
CA MET A 23 -2.71 11.86 3.06
C MET A 23 -2.67 12.79 4.29
N ASP A 24 -3.80 13.32 4.75
CA ASP A 24 -3.84 14.01 6.06
C ASP A 24 -3.65 13.01 7.20
N ILE A 25 -2.98 13.46 8.24
CA ILE A 25 -2.91 12.78 9.53
C ILE A 25 -3.26 13.79 10.63
N ARG A 26 -4.05 13.37 11.62
CA ARG A 26 -4.50 14.21 12.73
C ARG A 26 -4.60 13.43 14.01
N GLU A 27 -4.30 14.11 15.13
CA GLU A 27 -4.70 13.66 16.45
C GLU A 27 -6.17 13.95 16.65
N MET A 28 -6.94 12.93 17.02
CA MET A 28 -8.36 13.06 17.35
C MET A 28 -8.80 11.99 18.36
N ASN A 29 -9.89 12.25 19.05
CA ASN A 29 -10.46 11.26 19.94
C ASN A 29 -11.32 10.26 19.16
N ILE A 30 -11.05 8.98 19.39
CA ILE A 30 -11.86 7.85 18.92
C ILE A 30 -12.58 7.29 20.14
N GLY A 31 -13.85 7.61 20.28
CA GLY A 31 -14.54 7.42 21.53
C GLY A 31 -13.88 8.23 22.66
N MET A 32 -13.36 7.54 23.67
CA MET A 32 -12.73 8.17 24.84
C MET A 32 -11.21 8.24 24.80
N VAL A 33 -10.56 7.80 23.70
CA VAL A 33 -9.10 7.70 23.63
C VAL A 33 -8.54 8.51 22.48
N SER A 34 -7.37 9.12 22.69
CA SER A 34 -6.65 9.86 21.65
C SER A 34 -5.96 8.88 20.70
N CYS A 35 -6.10 9.13 19.40
CA CYS A 35 -5.47 8.37 18.34
C CYS A 35 -4.91 9.31 17.28
N SER A 36 -3.76 8.95 16.70
CA SER A 36 -3.36 9.52 15.42
C SER A 36 -4.15 8.81 14.33
N VAL A 37 -4.92 9.56 13.55
CA VAL A 37 -5.75 9.01 12.47
C VAL A 37 -5.23 9.53 11.12
N GLY A 38 -4.85 8.62 10.25
CA GLY A 38 -4.39 8.91 8.89
C GLY A 38 -5.46 8.61 7.86
N ARG A 39 -5.65 9.53 6.92
CA ARG A 39 -6.52 9.33 5.77
C ARG A 39 -5.76 8.61 4.66
N VAL A 40 -5.33 7.40 4.96
CA VAL A 40 -4.60 6.49 4.09
C VAL A 40 -5.23 5.10 4.13
N SER A 41 -4.97 4.30 3.12
CA SER A 41 -5.43 2.90 3.07
C SER A 41 -4.52 2.09 2.15
N TYR A 42 -3.95 1.04 2.68
CA TYR A 42 -3.14 0.12 1.89
C TYR A 42 -3.98 -0.78 0.96
N THR A 43 -5.29 -0.84 1.17
CA THR A 43 -6.21 -1.55 0.27
C THR A 43 -6.56 -0.74 -0.98
N GLY A 44 -6.21 0.54 -1.03
CA GLY A 44 -6.51 1.45 -2.12
C GLY A 44 -7.96 1.93 -2.19
N ASP A 45 -8.80 1.56 -1.23
CA ASP A 45 -10.16 2.07 -1.09
C ASP A 45 -10.23 3.20 -0.05
N LEU A 46 -11.40 3.82 0.10
CA LEU A 46 -11.64 4.78 1.16
C LEU A 46 -11.44 4.13 2.52
N GLY A 47 -10.38 4.48 3.21
CA GLY A 47 -9.99 3.91 4.48
C GLY A 47 -9.26 4.90 5.37
N PHE A 48 -9.03 4.48 6.60
CA PHE A 48 -8.30 5.21 7.61
C PHE A 48 -7.41 4.23 8.36
N GLU A 49 -6.25 4.70 8.77
CA GLU A 49 -5.38 3.99 9.68
C GLU A 49 -5.41 4.70 11.03
N LEU A 50 -5.53 3.94 12.10
CA LEU A 50 -5.59 4.44 13.46
C LEU A 50 -4.36 3.93 14.22
N TRP A 51 -3.55 4.84 14.74
CA TRP A 51 -2.40 4.54 15.58
C TRP A 51 -2.68 5.02 17.00
N MET A 52 -2.41 4.18 17.98
CA MET A 52 -2.72 4.41 19.38
C MET A 52 -1.78 3.63 20.29
N GLU A 53 -1.78 3.96 21.57
CA GLU A 53 -1.09 3.18 22.57
C GLU A 53 -1.67 1.76 22.68
N ALA A 54 -0.81 0.80 23.00
CA ALA A 54 -1.20 -0.62 22.97
C ALA A 54 -2.26 -0.99 24.00
N ASP A 55 -2.31 -0.30 25.14
CA ASP A 55 -3.25 -0.54 26.24
C ASP A 55 -4.71 -0.16 25.90
N VAL A 56 -4.92 0.75 24.94
CA VAL A 56 -6.26 1.17 24.51
C VAL A 56 -6.72 0.49 23.21
N GLN A 57 -5.86 -0.29 22.55
CA GLN A 57 -6.15 -0.94 21.27
C GLN A 57 -7.42 -1.82 21.32
N ARG A 58 -7.57 -2.57 22.40
CA ARG A 58 -8.76 -3.44 22.59
C ARG A 58 -10.06 -2.64 22.65
N TYR A 59 -10.06 -1.54 23.40
CA TYR A 59 -11.22 -0.65 23.48
C TYR A 59 -11.61 -0.12 22.09
N VAL A 60 -10.64 0.38 21.32
CA VAL A 60 -10.88 0.92 19.96
C VAL A 60 -11.41 -0.18 19.03
N LEU A 61 -10.85 -1.40 19.07
CA LEU A 61 -11.34 -2.52 18.27
C LEU A 61 -12.79 -2.87 18.62
N GLU A 62 -13.13 -2.99 19.90
CA GLU A 62 -14.50 -3.29 20.37
C GLU A 62 -15.48 -2.18 19.98
N LEU A 63 -15.08 -0.90 20.07
CA LEU A 63 -15.84 0.24 19.60
C LEU A 63 -16.12 0.16 18.09
N LEU A 64 -15.09 -0.07 17.28
CA LEU A 64 -15.20 -0.20 15.83
C LEU A 64 -16.13 -1.36 15.42
N LEU A 65 -16.04 -2.49 16.09
CA LEU A 65 -16.88 -3.66 15.79
C LEU A 65 -18.35 -3.39 16.16
N ARG A 66 -18.60 -2.78 17.30
CA ARG A 66 -19.95 -2.44 17.77
C ARG A 66 -20.60 -1.41 16.85
N GLU A 67 -19.96 -0.27 16.64
CA GLU A 67 -20.51 0.81 15.80
C GLU A 67 -20.48 0.49 14.31
N GLY A 68 -19.64 -0.46 13.91
CA GLY A 68 -19.52 -0.92 12.53
C GLY A 68 -20.53 -2.00 12.13
N GLU A 69 -21.26 -2.58 13.08
CA GLU A 69 -22.21 -3.68 12.82
C GLU A 69 -23.25 -3.28 11.76
N GLU A 70 -23.87 -2.11 11.90
CA GLU A 70 -24.86 -1.58 10.94
C GLU A 70 -24.28 -1.35 9.54
N PHE A 71 -22.97 -1.14 9.42
CA PHE A 71 -22.26 -0.98 8.15
C PHE A 71 -21.77 -2.30 7.57
N GLY A 72 -21.97 -3.40 8.28
CA GLY A 72 -21.52 -4.73 7.89
C GLY A 72 -20.02 -4.91 7.99
N ILE A 73 -19.38 -4.31 9.01
CA ILE A 73 -17.93 -4.48 9.24
C ILE A 73 -17.54 -5.96 9.31
N ARG A 74 -16.39 -6.29 8.73
CA ARG A 74 -15.81 -7.63 8.77
C ARG A 74 -14.32 -7.53 9.01
N LEU A 75 -13.81 -8.40 9.87
CA LEU A 75 -12.37 -8.60 10.02
C LEU A 75 -11.84 -9.39 8.83
N PHE A 76 -10.65 -9.04 8.39
CA PHE A 76 -9.92 -9.78 7.36
C PHE A 76 -8.43 -9.87 7.72
N GLY A 77 -7.75 -10.88 7.20
CA GLY A 77 -6.35 -11.14 7.52
C GLY A 77 -5.39 -10.66 6.43
N LEU A 78 -4.10 -10.91 6.65
CA LEU A 78 -3.00 -10.48 5.79
C LEU A 78 -3.10 -11.00 4.36
N ARG A 79 -3.66 -12.19 4.12
CA ARG A 79 -3.85 -12.70 2.75
C ARG A 79 -4.82 -11.85 1.95
N ALA A 80 -5.95 -11.46 2.55
CA ALA A 80 -6.90 -10.57 1.90
C ALA A 80 -6.31 -9.17 1.69
N LEU A 81 -5.57 -8.62 2.68
CA LEU A 81 -4.84 -7.37 2.52
C LEU A 81 -3.88 -7.44 1.34
N ASN A 82 -3.12 -8.53 1.22
CA ASN A 82 -2.15 -8.72 0.15
C ASN A 82 -2.83 -8.77 -1.24
N ALA A 83 -3.95 -9.47 -1.37
CA ALA A 83 -4.71 -9.49 -2.62
C ALA A 83 -5.29 -8.10 -2.98
N LEU A 84 -5.78 -7.36 -1.98
CA LEU A 84 -6.34 -6.02 -2.20
C LEU A 84 -5.27 -5.00 -2.63
N ARG A 85 -4.11 -4.95 -1.96
CA ARG A 85 -3.01 -4.04 -2.32
C ARG A 85 -2.43 -4.37 -3.69
N LEU A 86 -2.27 -5.68 -3.99
CA LEU A 86 -1.75 -6.17 -5.26
C LEU A 86 -2.66 -5.77 -6.43
N GLY A 87 -3.97 -5.88 -6.26
CA GLY A 87 -4.96 -5.42 -7.24
C GLY A 87 -4.98 -3.91 -7.47
N LYS A 88 -4.32 -3.12 -6.63
CA LYS A 88 -4.12 -1.67 -6.78
C LYS A 88 -2.68 -1.31 -7.20
N ASN A 89 -1.86 -2.29 -7.46
CA ASN A 89 -0.44 -2.11 -7.80
C ASN A 89 0.37 -1.43 -6.67
N TYR A 90 0.03 -1.70 -5.42
CA TYR A 90 0.77 -1.20 -4.26
C TYR A 90 1.84 -2.19 -3.84
N GLY A 91 3.08 -1.76 -3.84
CA GLY A 91 4.21 -2.57 -3.39
C GLY A 91 4.27 -2.73 -1.87
N SER A 92 4.99 -3.72 -1.43
CA SER A 92 5.24 -4.03 -0.02
C SER A 92 6.72 -3.80 0.33
N TRP A 93 6.99 -3.34 1.54
CA TRP A 93 8.35 -3.20 2.08
C TRP A 93 9.11 -4.52 2.14
N ALA A 94 8.39 -5.62 2.33
CA ALA A 94 9.01 -6.93 2.44
C ALA A 94 9.45 -7.50 1.09
N THR A 95 8.87 -7.04 0.01
CA THR A 95 9.05 -7.63 -1.33
C THR A 95 9.48 -6.61 -2.38
N GLU A 96 8.65 -5.63 -2.71
CA GLU A 96 8.92 -4.66 -3.78
C GLU A 96 9.88 -3.55 -3.36
N TYR A 97 9.74 -3.01 -2.15
CA TYR A 97 10.48 -1.82 -1.71
C TYR A 97 11.65 -2.16 -0.78
N ARG A 98 12.33 -3.26 -1.07
CA ARG A 98 13.52 -3.67 -0.32
C ARG A 98 14.70 -2.73 -0.58
N PRO A 99 15.66 -2.59 0.37
CA PRO A 99 16.85 -1.76 0.20
C PRO A 99 17.80 -2.20 -0.94
N LEU A 100 17.41 -3.18 -1.73
CA LEU A 100 18.12 -3.63 -2.93
C LEU A 100 17.84 -2.76 -4.14
N TYR A 101 16.72 -2.02 -4.13
CA TYR A 101 16.23 -1.24 -5.26
C TYR A 101 16.22 0.23 -4.93
N GLY A 102 16.62 1.04 -5.91
CA GLY A 102 16.49 2.47 -5.80
C GLY A 102 15.03 2.96 -6.06
N PRO A 103 14.74 4.21 -5.72
CA PRO A 103 13.39 4.76 -5.88
C PRO A 103 12.96 4.84 -7.35
N LEU A 104 13.88 4.99 -8.28
CA LEU A 104 13.57 5.00 -9.71
C LEU A 104 13.18 3.61 -10.21
N GLU A 105 13.96 2.59 -9.84
CA GLU A 105 13.70 1.20 -10.19
C GLU A 105 12.36 0.71 -9.60
N ALA A 106 12.06 1.13 -8.36
CA ALA A 106 10.81 0.82 -7.67
C ALA A 106 9.59 1.62 -8.16
N GLY A 107 9.76 2.54 -9.11
CA GLY A 107 8.65 3.37 -9.61
C GLY A 107 8.21 4.46 -8.64
N LEU A 108 9.00 4.77 -7.60
CA LEU A 108 8.69 5.73 -6.56
C LEU A 108 9.18 7.16 -6.85
N SER A 109 9.73 7.42 -8.04
CA SER A 109 10.24 8.74 -8.43
C SER A 109 9.26 9.90 -8.19
N PRO A 110 7.93 9.75 -8.39
CA PRO A 110 6.99 10.84 -8.11
C PRO A 110 6.95 11.29 -6.65
N PHE A 111 7.40 10.43 -5.73
CA PHE A 111 7.44 10.73 -4.29
C PHE A 111 8.78 11.29 -3.82
N VAL A 112 9.78 11.40 -4.72
CA VAL A 112 11.12 11.89 -4.39
C VAL A 112 11.33 13.28 -4.99
N ALA A 113 11.24 14.32 -4.16
CA ALA A 113 11.38 15.71 -4.59
C ALA A 113 12.87 16.09 -4.76
N LEU A 114 13.49 15.63 -5.83
CA LEU A 114 14.92 15.90 -6.11
C LEU A 114 15.22 17.39 -6.34
N ASN A 115 14.24 18.16 -6.79
CA ASN A 115 14.41 19.58 -7.13
C ASN A 115 14.19 20.54 -5.94
N LYS A 116 13.85 20.03 -4.73
CA LYS A 116 13.72 20.91 -3.56
C LYS A 116 15.10 21.40 -3.09
N ASP A 117 15.15 22.60 -2.57
CA ASP A 117 16.42 23.22 -2.08
C ASP A 117 16.96 22.47 -0.86
N ALA A 118 16.09 22.00 0.03
CA ALA A 118 16.51 21.25 1.20
C ALA A 118 17.21 19.97 0.82
N ASP A 119 18.31 19.68 1.50
CA ASP A 119 19.02 18.42 1.38
C ASP A 119 18.33 17.32 2.21
N PHE A 120 18.58 16.06 1.87
CA PHE A 120 18.08 14.88 2.60
C PHE A 120 18.99 13.68 2.37
N ILE A 121 18.98 12.74 3.30
CA ILE A 121 19.76 11.50 3.20
C ILE A 121 19.34 10.74 1.93
N GLY A 122 20.34 10.43 1.08
CA GLY A 122 20.13 9.72 -0.19
C GLY A 122 19.83 10.60 -1.40
N LYS A 123 19.71 11.93 -1.27
CA LYS A 123 19.46 12.84 -2.42
C LYS A 123 20.50 12.67 -3.53
N ALA A 124 21.79 12.68 -3.19
CA ALA A 124 22.86 12.51 -4.17
C ALA A 124 22.79 11.15 -4.88
N ALA A 125 22.52 10.07 -4.15
CA ALA A 125 22.36 8.73 -4.72
C ALA A 125 21.14 8.63 -5.65
N ALA A 126 20.02 9.22 -5.28
CA ALA A 126 18.81 9.23 -6.11
C ALA A 126 18.98 10.10 -7.38
N ILE A 127 19.76 11.19 -7.31
CA ILE A 127 20.14 11.99 -8.47
C ILE A 127 21.01 11.14 -9.40
N GLN A 128 22.02 10.44 -8.86
CA GLN A 128 22.91 9.57 -9.65
C GLN A 128 22.11 8.44 -10.32
N GLU A 129 21.24 7.74 -9.57
CA GLU A 129 20.35 6.72 -10.15
C GLU A 129 19.51 7.27 -11.31
N LYS A 130 19.02 8.51 -11.18
CA LYS A 130 18.26 9.17 -12.25
C LYS A 130 19.10 9.46 -13.48
N LEU A 131 20.39 9.83 -13.31
CA LEU A 131 21.32 10.07 -14.41
C LEU A 131 21.70 8.78 -15.13
N ASP A 132 21.96 7.72 -14.38
CA ASP A 132 22.34 6.40 -14.89
C ASP A 132 21.12 5.64 -15.48
N GLY A 133 19.94 6.02 -15.05
CA GLY A 133 18.67 5.48 -15.53
C GLY A 133 18.17 4.22 -14.82
N GLY A 134 18.92 3.68 -13.84
CA GLY A 134 18.63 2.41 -13.17
C GLY A 134 18.89 1.19 -14.07
N ILE A 135 19.02 0.03 -13.48
CA ILE A 135 19.27 -1.24 -14.19
C ILE A 135 17.98 -2.05 -14.31
N LEU A 136 17.16 -2.01 -13.27
CA LEU A 136 15.93 -2.77 -13.16
C LEU A 136 14.70 -1.85 -13.20
N ARG A 137 13.55 -2.46 -13.41
CA ARG A 137 12.25 -1.81 -13.34
C ARG A 137 11.24 -2.72 -12.67
N LEU A 138 10.54 -2.19 -11.67
CA LEU A 138 9.36 -2.85 -11.12
C LEU A 138 8.23 -2.77 -12.16
N CYS A 139 7.71 -3.94 -12.55
CA CYS A 139 6.61 -4.08 -13.48
C CYS A 139 5.48 -4.88 -12.85
N THR A 140 4.26 -4.62 -13.30
CA THR A 140 3.09 -5.45 -13.00
C THR A 140 2.65 -6.15 -14.27
N PHE A 141 2.49 -7.46 -14.19
CA PHE A 141 2.10 -8.33 -15.28
C PHE A 141 0.68 -8.85 -15.04
N VAL A 142 -0.12 -8.89 -16.08
CA VAL A 142 -1.34 -9.71 -16.11
C VAL A 142 -0.92 -11.11 -16.51
N VAL A 143 -1.33 -12.10 -15.73
CA VAL A 143 -0.92 -13.50 -15.90
C VAL A 143 -2.11 -14.34 -16.34
N GLU A 144 -1.95 -15.11 -17.39
CA GLU A 144 -2.94 -16.12 -17.82
C GLU A 144 -2.80 -17.37 -16.93
N ALA A 145 -3.35 -17.28 -15.71
CA ALA A 145 -3.40 -18.41 -14.78
C ALA A 145 -4.69 -19.20 -14.98
N LYS A 146 -4.61 -20.53 -14.92
CA LYS A 146 -5.77 -21.43 -15.07
C LYS A 146 -6.26 -21.98 -13.74
N ASP A 147 -5.36 -22.51 -12.95
CA ASP A 147 -5.64 -23.28 -11.73
C ASP A 147 -4.83 -22.83 -10.51
N ALA A 148 -3.74 -22.09 -10.72
CA ALA A 148 -2.93 -21.52 -9.65
C ALA A 148 -2.38 -20.15 -10.04
N ASP A 149 -2.39 -19.22 -9.09
CA ASP A 149 -1.76 -17.93 -9.28
C ASP A 149 -0.23 -18.02 -9.12
N VAL A 150 0.47 -17.10 -9.76
CA VAL A 150 1.90 -16.87 -9.52
C VAL A 150 2.14 -16.43 -8.08
N ILE A 151 3.20 -16.89 -7.48
CA ILE A 151 3.64 -16.47 -6.14
C ILE A 151 5.00 -15.75 -6.21
N GLY A 152 5.44 -15.19 -5.08
CA GLY A 152 6.78 -14.58 -4.98
C GLY A 152 7.90 -15.59 -5.25
N ASP A 153 9.05 -15.06 -5.68
CA ASP A 153 10.29 -15.79 -5.99
C ASP A 153 10.26 -16.69 -7.25
N GLU A 154 9.17 -16.68 -8.00
CA GLU A 154 9.13 -17.37 -9.31
C GLU A 154 9.90 -16.57 -10.38
N PRO A 155 10.61 -17.25 -11.29
CA PRO A 155 11.40 -16.60 -12.35
C PRO A 155 10.49 -16.00 -13.43
N ILE A 156 10.88 -14.81 -13.93
CA ILE A 156 10.26 -14.19 -15.09
C ILE A 156 11.12 -14.51 -16.32
N TRP A 157 10.54 -15.22 -17.27
CA TRP A 157 11.21 -15.66 -18.48
C TRP A 157 10.90 -14.75 -19.67
N PHE A 158 11.91 -14.52 -20.50
CA PHE A 158 11.73 -13.97 -21.84
C PHE A 158 12.46 -14.88 -22.84
N GLY A 159 11.69 -15.54 -23.68
CA GLY A 159 12.22 -16.64 -24.49
C GLY A 159 12.77 -17.77 -23.61
N ASN A 160 14.04 -18.10 -23.76
CA ASN A 160 14.73 -19.14 -22.99
C ASN A 160 15.63 -18.58 -21.86
N GLU A 161 15.51 -17.30 -21.53
CA GLU A 161 16.34 -16.65 -20.52
C GLU A 161 15.50 -16.15 -19.34
N VAL A 162 16.01 -16.33 -18.13
CA VAL A 162 15.45 -15.69 -16.94
C VAL A 162 15.87 -14.23 -16.94
N LYS A 163 14.92 -13.33 -17.01
CA LYS A 163 15.15 -11.87 -17.01
C LYS A 163 14.86 -11.21 -15.67
N GLY A 164 14.21 -11.90 -14.77
CA GLY A 164 13.88 -11.32 -13.47
C GLY A 164 13.16 -12.32 -12.58
N TRP A 165 12.53 -11.82 -11.53
CA TRP A 165 11.77 -12.62 -10.58
C TRP A 165 10.52 -11.89 -10.11
N VAL A 166 9.53 -12.68 -9.77
CA VAL A 166 8.28 -12.21 -9.16
C VAL A 166 8.53 -11.84 -7.70
N THR A 167 8.10 -10.66 -7.29
CA THR A 167 8.14 -10.24 -5.90
C THR A 167 6.84 -10.54 -5.16
N SER A 168 5.71 -10.41 -5.87
CA SER A 168 4.37 -10.73 -5.36
C SER A 168 3.47 -11.17 -6.49
N GLY A 169 2.59 -12.12 -6.22
CA GLY A 169 1.59 -12.56 -7.17
C GLY A 169 0.27 -12.98 -6.49
N GLY A 170 -0.79 -13.05 -7.26
CA GLY A 170 -2.10 -13.47 -6.80
C GLY A 170 -3.26 -12.95 -7.65
N PHE A 171 -4.48 -13.27 -7.26
CA PHE A 171 -5.68 -12.85 -7.96
C PHE A 171 -6.16 -11.47 -7.54
N ALA A 172 -6.26 -10.55 -8.49
CA ALA A 172 -6.80 -9.20 -8.30
C ALA A 172 -8.32 -9.22 -8.43
N HIS A 173 -9.02 -9.41 -7.31
CA HIS A 173 -10.48 -9.60 -7.27
C HIS A 173 -11.27 -8.44 -7.90
N ASN A 174 -10.79 -7.21 -7.79
CA ASN A 174 -11.47 -6.05 -8.38
C ASN A 174 -11.37 -6.02 -9.90
N SER A 175 -10.30 -6.54 -10.47
CA SER A 175 -10.05 -6.56 -11.92
C SER A 175 -10.42 -7.91 -12.57
N GLY A 176 -10.61 -8.95 -11.75
CA GLY A 176 -10.94 -10.30 -12.22
C GLY A 176 -9.82 -11.00 -12.97
N VAL A 177 -8.56 -10.64 -12.70
CA VAL A 177 -7.37 -11.20 -13.37
C VAL A 177 -6.30 -11.58 -12.38
N SER A 178 -5.48 -12.58 -12.72
CA SER A 178 -4.25 -12.85 -11.98
C SER A 178 -3.18 -11.84 -12.34
N VAL A 179 -2.45 -11.38 -11.35
CA VAL A 179 -1.39 -10.38 -11.50
C VAL A 179 -0.13 -10.81 -10.76
N ALA A 180 1.01 -10.39 -11.29
CA ALA A 180 2.30 -10.53 -10.64
C ALA A 180 3.06 -9.20 -10.69
N MET A 181 3.71 -8.84 -9.60
CA MET A 181 4.70 -7.76 -9.57
C MET A 181 6.10 -8.38 -9.59
N GLY A 182 7.03 -7.74 -10.27
CA GLY A 182 8.40 -8.24 -10.32
C GLY A 182 9.37 -7.27 -10.98
N TYR A 183 10.65 -7.50 -10.75
CA TYR A 183 11.71 -6.69 -11.33
C TYR A 183 12.26 -7.36 -12.58
N VAL A 184 12.40 -6.58 -13.63
CA VAL A 184 13.01 -6.98 -14.90
C VAL A 184 14.01 -5.91 -15.37
N PRO A 185 14.99 -6.24 -16.24
CA PRO A 185 15.88 -5.26 -16.84
C PRO A 185 15.10 -4.18 -17.57
N LYS A 186 15.63 -2.98 -17.52
CA LYS A 186 15.12 -1.83 -18.25
C LYS A 186 15.76 -1.83 -19.64
N GLU A 187 15.15 -2.47 -20.60
CA GLU A 187 15.51 -2.39 -22.03
C GLU A 187 14.47 -1.58 -22.80
#